data_554c8bd14f60791b5a87d3fed1d942f5
#
_entry.id   554c8bd14f60791b5a87d3fed1d942f5
#
_cell.length_a   1.000
_cell.length_b   1.000
_cell.length_c   1.000
_cell.angle_alpha   90.00
_cell.angle_beta   90.00
_cell.angle_gamma   90.00
#
_symmetry.space_group_name_H-M   'P 1'
#
loop_
_entity.id
_entity.type
_entity.pdbx_description
1 polymer ?
#
loop_
_entity_poly.entity_id
_entity_poly.type
_entity_poly.pdbx_seq_one_letter_code
_entity_poly.pdbx_strand_id
1 'polypeptide(L)'
;MMSARAGIKGEKDWTYERVLETFPRLKERLSNGGDQLSGGEQQMVSIGRALMTNPRLMILDEATEGLAPLVVAEIWRVIAEIRATGISTLIVDRDYKKVLAHTDYAAVMEKGKLALQAPSAQLQQQPEQLSSLLGV
;
A
#
# COMPACT_ATOMS: atom_id res chain seq x y z
N MET A 1 17.24 -13.76 -0.22
CA MET A 1 16.31 -14.63 -0.95
C MET A 1 14.90 -14.49 -0.37
N MET A 2 13.93 -14.18 -1.20
CA MET A 2 12.53 -14.12 -0.76
C MET A 2 11.94 -15.53 -0.76
N SER A 3 11.36 -15.97 0.37
CA SER A 3 10.65 -17.24 0.45
C SER A 3 9.16 -17.02 0.61
N ALA A 4 8.36 -17.60 -0.26
CA ALA A 4 6.92 -17.51 -0.18
C ALA A 4 6.39 -18.45 0.91
N ARG A 5 5.47 -17.96 1.73
CA ARG A 5 4.73 -18.75 2.71
C ARG A 5 3.41 -19.22 2.10
N ALA A 6 2.95 -20.38 2.48
CA ALA A 6 1.62 -20.85 2.12
C ALA A 6 0.55 -19.96 2.77
N GLY A 7 -0.51 -19.64 2.02
CA GLY A 7 -1.68 -18.95 2.54
C GLY A 7 -2.47 -19.82 3.52
N ILE A 8 -3.45 -19.21 4.19
CA ILE A 8 -4.25 -19.86 5.24
C ILE A 8 -5.02 -21.09 4.75
N LYS A 9 -5.40 -21.08 3.47
CA LYS A 9 -6.07 -22.22 2.82
C LYS A 9 -5.08 -23.23 2.20
N GLY A 10 -3.78 -23.12 2.51
CA GLY A 10 -2.73 -23.94 1.90
C GLY A 10 -2.35 -23.51 0.49
N GLU A 11 -2.95 -22.44 -0.03
CA GLU A 11 -2.64 -21.86 -1.32
C GLU A 11 -1.52 -20.83 -1.19
N LYS A 12 -0.63 -20.83 -2.18
CA LYS A 12 0.39 -19.77 -2.32
C LYS A 12 -0.19 -18.66 -3.19
N ASP A 13 -0.96 -17.75 -2.60
CA ASP A 13 -1.60 -16.67 -3.34
C ASP A 13 -0.59 -15.69 -3.92
N TRP A 14 0.49 -15.39 -3.17
CA TRP A 14 1.59 -14.55 -3.60
C TRP A 14 2.89 -15.34 -3.69
N THR A 15 3.40 -15.46 -4.91
CA THR A 15 4.67 -16.11 -5.22
C THR A 15 5.69 -15.06 -5.66
N TYR A 16 6.95 -15.45 -5.75
CA TYR A 16 8.00 -14.60 -6.29
C TYR A 16 7.65 -14.11 -7.72
N GLU A 17 7.19 -15.02 -8.56
CA GLU A 17 6.79 -14.71 -9.93
C GLU A 17 5.65 -13.70 -9.98
N ARG A 18 4.63 -13.87 -9.14
CA ARG A 18 3.50 -12.94 -9.06
C ARG A 18 3.92 -11.56 -8.57
N VAL A 19 4.84 -11.47 -7.62
CA VAL A 19 5.41 -10.20 -7.16
C VAL A 19 6.12 -9.50 -8.32
N LEU A 20 6.95 -10.20 -9.09
CA LEU A 20 7.64 -9.61 -10.23
C LEU A 20 6.69 -9.17 -11.34
N GLU A 21 5.61 -9.89 -11.58
CA GLU A 21 4.57 -9.50 -12.53
C GLU A 21 3.82 -8.24 -12.05
N THR A 22 3.57 -8.15 -10.76
CA THR A 22 2.90 -7.00 -10.14
C THR A 22 3.78 -5.75 -10.13
N PHE A 23 5.07 -5.94 -10.00
CA PHE A 23 6.07 -4.86 -10.02
C PHE A 23 7.03 -5.01 -11.21
N PRO A 24 6.64 -4.59 -12.42
CA PRO A 24 7.49 -4.76 -13.61
C PRO A 24 8.86 -4.10 -13.49
N ARG A 25 8.98 -2.99 -12.75
CA ARG A 25 10.25 -2.31 -12.50
C ARG A 25 11.23 -3.18 -11.72
N LEU A 26 10.76 -3.97 -10.76
CA LEU A 26 11.60 -4.92 -10.03
C LEU A 26 12.12 -6.02 -10.92
N LYS A 27 11.27 -6.54 -11.80
CA LYS A 27 11.65 -7.56 -12.77
C LYS A 27 12.77 -7.07 -13.68
N GLU A 28 12.63 -5.86 -14.20
CA GLU A 28 13.62 -5.21 -15.05
C GLU A 28 14.96 -5.01 -14.32
N ARG A 29 14.92 -4.50 -13.08
CA ARG A 29 16.12 -4.26 -12.28
C ARG A 29 16.85 -5.55 -11.90
N LEU A 30 16.15 -6.59 -11.53
CA LEU A 30 16.73 -7.88 -11.21
C LEU A 30 17.41 -8.51 -12.43
N SER A 31 16.87 -8.32 -13.62
CA SER A 31 17.47 -8.75 -14.89
C SER A 31 18.76 -8.01 -15.20
N ASN A 32 18.88 -6.76 -14.76
CA ASN A 32 20.00 -5.87 -15.06
C ASN A 32 21.07 -5.81 -13.94
N GLY A 33 21.04 -6.74 -12.99
CA GLY A 33 22.06 -6.85 -11.94
C GLY A 33 21.95 -5.86 -10.79
N GLY A 34 20.80 -5.36 -10.51
CA GLY A 34 20.23 -4.60 -9.41
C GLY A 34 21.05 -4.08 -8.22
N ASP A 35 22.29 -3.67 -8.41
CA ASP A 35 23.17 -3.26 -7.31
C ASP A 35 22.75 -1.94 -6.64
N GLN A 36 21.92 -1.14 -7.31
CA GLN A 36 21.41 0.12 -6.77
C GLN A 36 19.92 0.29 -7.08
N LEU A 37 19.09 0.08 -6.08
CA LEU A 37 17.67 0.31 -6.18
C LEU A 37 17.35 1.77 -5.80
N SER A 38 16.48 2.43 -6.57
CA SER A 38 15.89 3.71 -6.18
C SER A 38 15.04 3.56 -4.92
N GLY A 39 14.71 4.69 -4.26
CA GLY A 39 13.81 4.67 -3.10
C GLY A 39 12.48 3.99 -3.39
N GLY A 40 11.90 4.26 -4.56
CA GLY A 40 10.65 3.62 -5.00
C GLY A 40 10.78 2.13 -5.23
N GLU A 41 11.87 1.69 -5.85
CA GLU A 41 12.14 0.27 -6.05
C GLU A 41 12.38 -0.47 -4.74
N GLN A 42 13.08 0.16 -3.78
CA GLN A 42 13.24 -0.36 -2.42
C GLN A 42 11.89 -0.54 -1.72
N GLN A 43 10.98 0.42 -1.88
CA GLN A 43 9.63 0.32 -1.34
C GLN A 43 8.84 -0.81 -1.98
N MET A 44 8.94 -0.99 -3.29
CA MET A 44 8.33 -2.12 -4.01
C MET A 44 8.86 -3.46 -3.52
N VAL A 45 10.18 -3.59 -3.28
CA VAL A 45 10.78 -4.79 -2.69
C VAL A 45 10.21 -5.05 -1.31
N SER A 46 10.08 -4.03 -0.47
CA SER A 46 9.52 -4.14 0.88
C SER A 46 8.08 -4.66 0.85
N ILE A 47 7.24 -4.09 0.00
CA ILE A 47 5.84 -4.54 -0.19
C ILE A 47 5.81 -5.97 -0.72
N GLY A 48 6.63 -6.29 -1.72
CA GLY A 48 6.71 -7.62 -2.31
C GLY A 48 7.13 -8.69 -1.30
N ARG A 49 8.09 -8.38 -0.45
CA ARG A 49 8.53 -9.30 0.63
C ARG A 49 7.40 -9.56 1.63
N ALA A 50 6.68 -8.54 2.01
CA ALA A 50 5.52 -8.67 2.91
C ALA A 50 4.42 -9.53 2.26
N LEU A 51 4.13 -9.31 0.98
CA LEU A 51 3.13 -10.10 0.24
C LEU A 51 3.47 -11.58 0.17
N MET A 52 4.75 -11.93 0.01
CA MET A 52 5.20 -13.33 -0.06
C MET A 52 4.98 -14.11 1.25
N THR A 53 4.72 -13.43 2.36
CA THR A 53 4.30 -14.08 3.61
C THR A 53 2.82 -14.51 3.57
N ASN A 54 2.08 -14.13 2.52
CA ASN A 54 0.64 -14.34 2.39
C ASN A 54 -0.12 -13.89 3.64
N PRO A 55 -0.08 -12.59 3.98
CA PRO A 55 -0.64 -12.07 5.22
C PRO A 55 -2.16 -12.00 5.16
N ARG A 56 -2.80 -12.01 6.32
CA ARG A 56 -4.22 -11.66 6.48
C ARG A 56 -4.43 -10.16 6.57
N LEU A 57 -3.47 -9.48 7.17
CA LEU A 57 -3.46 -8.04 7.35
C LEU A 57 -2.11 -7.50 6.89
N MET A 58 -2.16 -6.48 6.08
CA MET A 58 -0.99 -5.74 5.64
C MET A 58 -1.06 -4.31 6.15
N ILE A 59 -0.01 -3.86 6.81
CA ILE A 59 0.10 -2.50 7.33
C ILE A 59 1.06 -1.72 6.45
N LEU A 60 0.59 -0.60 5.92
CA LEU A 60 1.34 0.28 5.04
C LEU A 60 1.43 1.66 5.71
N ASP A 61 2.59 1.96 6.27
CA ASP A 61 2.85 3.21 6.98
C ASP A 61 3.70 4.14 6.13
N GLU A 62 3.07 5.21 5.64
CA GLU A 62 3.70 6.23 4.77
C GLU A 62 4.45 5.63 3.57
N ALA A 63 3.85 4.64 2.92
CA ALA A 63 4.48 3.87 1.84
C ALA A 63 4.82 4.69 0.59
N THR A 64 4.24 5.89 0.44
CA THR A 64 4.43 6.75 -0.74
C THR A 64 5.26 8.00 -0.47
N GLU A 65 5.66 8.23 0.79
CA GLU A 65 6.37 9.46 1.18
C GLU A 65 7.73 9.59 0.49
N GLY A 66 8.00 10.77 -0.03
CA GLY A 66 9.29 11.10 -0.66
C GLY A 66 9.55 10.45 -2.01
N LEU A 67 8.55 9.81 -2.62
CA LEU A 67 8.69 9.13 -3.89
C LEU A 67 8.21 9.98 -5.08
N ALA A 68 8.75 9.70 -6.26
CA ALA A 68 8.34 10.36 -7.49
C ALA A 68 6.86 10.05 -7.83
N PRO A 69 6.12 10.99 -8.44
CA PRO A 69 4.69 10.82 -8.71
C PRO A 69 4.31 9.55 -9.48
N LEU A 70 5.10 9.15 -10.45
CA LEU A 70 4.86 7.93 -11.21
C LEU A 70 5.00 6.66 -10.36
N VAL A 71 5.95 6.67 -9.43
CA VAL A 71 6.16 5.56 -8.49
C VAL A 71 5.02 5.52 -7.47
N VAL A 72 4.59 6.66 -6.98
CA VAL A 72 3.43 6.79 -6.08
C VAL A 72 2.19 6.20 -6.73
N ALA A 73 1.91 6.55 -7.99
CA ALA A 73 0.78 6.01 -8.75
C ALA A 73 0.85 4.47 -8.88
N GLU A 74 2.03 3.94 -9.11
CA GLU A 74 2.24 2.49 -9.22
C GLU A 74 2.00 1.78 -7.88
N ILE A 75 2.46 2.36 -6.77
CA ILE A 75 2.21 1.81 -5.43
C ILE A 75 0.70 1.78 -5.12
N TRP A 76 -0.03 2.85 -5.43
CA TRP A 76 -1.48 2.85 -5.23
C TRP A 76 -2.19 1.82 -6.11
N ARG A 77 -1.73 1.61 -7.34
CA ARG A 77 -2.23 0.53 -8.20
C ARG A 77 -2.04 -0.84 -7.55
N VAL A 78 -0.88 -1.08 -7.00
CA VAL A 78 -0.57 -2.35 -6.30
C VAL A 78 -1.41 -2.51 -5.04
N ILE A 79 -1.63 -1.45 -4.29
CA ILE A 79 -2.52 -1.47 -3.11
C ILE A 79 -3.94 -1.89 -3.52
N ALA A 80 -4.44 -1.39 -4.64
CA ALA A 80 -5.74 -1.80 -5.17
C ALA A 80 -5.77 -3.29 -5.52
N GLU A 81 -4.71 -3.83 -6.12
CA GLU A 81 -4.60 -5.27 -6.42
C GLU A 81 -4.55 -6.12 -5.14
N ILE A 82 -3.78 -5.69 -4.15
CA ILE A 82 -3.69 -6.37 -2.85
C ILE A 82 -5.08 -6.46 -2.21
N ARG A 83 -5.82 -5.36 -2.20
CA ARG A 83 -7.18 -5.30 -1.66
C ARG A 83 -8.11 -6.24 -2.41
N ALA A 84 -8.00 -6.32 -3.72
CA ALA A 84 -8.81 -7.22 -4.56
C ALA A 84 -8.58 -8.71 -4.24
N THR A 85 -7.43 -9.08 -3.68
CA THR A 85 -7.16 -10.47 -3.25
C THR A 85 -7.80 -10.84 -1.92
N GLY A 86 -8.44 -9.90 -1.23
CA GLY A 86 -9.09 -10.13 0.07
C GLY A 86 -8.16 -9.94 1.28
N ILE A 87 -6.94 -9.50 1.09
CA ILE A 87 -6.05 -9.12 2.20
C ILE A 87 -6.59 -7.83 2.82
N SER A 88 -6.77 -7.82 4.14
CA SER A 88 -7.12 -6.62 4.88
C SER A 88 -5.92 -5.66 4.89
N THR A 89 -6.18 -4.38 4.65
CA THR A 89 -5.11 -3.38 4.63
C THR A 89 -5.38 -2.28 5.65
N LEU A 90 -4.34 -1.90 6.37
CA LEU A 90 -4.32 -0.71 7.21
C LEU A 90 -3.32 0.27 6.59
N ILE A 91 -3.82 1.39 6.09
CA ILE A 91 -3.02 2.37 5.36
C ILE A 91 -2.91 3.64 6.18
N VAL A 92 -1.69 4.08 6.46
CA VAL A 92 -1.39 5.38 7.06
C VAL A 92 -0.66 6.23 6.02
N ASP A 93 -1.29 7.31 5.60
CA ASP A 93 -0.72 8.20 4.57
C ASP A 93 -1.26 9.62 4.74
N ARG A 94 -0.52 10.61 4.28
CA ARG A 94 -0.91 12.03 4.32
C ARG A 94 -1.85 12.39 3.17
N ASP A 95 -1.78 11.68 2.06
CA ASP A 95 -2.69 11.88 0.93
C ASP A 95 -4.06 11.25 1.24
N TYR A 96 -4.86 11.98 2.02
CA TYR A 96 -6.17 11.51 2.44
C TYR A 96 -7.10 11.20 1.26
N LYS A 97 -6.96 11.90 0.14
CA LYS A 97 -7.78 11.63 -1.05
C LYS A 97 -7.52 10.24 -1.61
N LYS A 98 -6.26 9.85 -1.69
CA LYS A 98 -5.85 8.50 -2.10
C LYS A 98 -6.26 7.44 -1.08
N VAL A 99 -6.09 7.74 0.21
CA VAL A 99 -6.53 6.84 1.29
C VAL A 99 -8.02 6.56 1.17
N LEU A 100 -8.86 7.60 1.04
CA LEU A 100 -10.30 7.44 0.92
C LEU A 100 -10.73 6.69 -0.34
N ALA A 101 -9.99 6.87 -1.45
CA ALA A 101 -10.26 6.17 -2.70
C ALA A 101 -9.93 4.67 -2.64
N HIS A 102 -9.05 4.24 -1.73
CA HIS A 102 -8.53 2.88 -1.65
C HIS A 102 -8.93 2.13 -0.38
N THR A 103 -9.83 2.69 0.42
CA THR A 103 -10.25 2.08 1.69
C THR A 103 -11.76 2.05 1.84
N ASP A 104 -12.26 1.16 2.69
CA ASP A 104 -13.69 1.06 3.02
C ASP A 104 -14.07 1.96 4.19
N TYR A 105 -13.13 2.17 5.12
CA TYR A 105 -13.34 2.91 6.35
C TYR A 105 -12.10 3.74 6.65
N ALA A 106 -12.28 4.92 7.18
CA ALA A 106 -11.18 5.80 7.50
C ALA A 106 -11.31 6.42 8.89
N ALA A 107 -10.16 6.71 9.48
CA ALA A 107 -10.03 7.36 10.76
C ALA A 107 -9.03 8.52 10.65
N VAL A 108 -9.35 9.64 11.23
CA VAL A 108 -8.46 10.80 11.33
C VAL A 108 -7.94 10.90 12.74
N MET A 109 -6.63 10.92 12.88
CA MET A 109 -5.94 11.07 14.16
C MET A 109 -5.44 12.51 14.32
N GLU A 110 -5.63 13.07 15.50
CA GLU A 110 -5.10 14.38 15.86
C GLU A 110 -4.50 14.32 17.27
N LYS A 111 -3.24 14.67 17.39
CA LYS A 111 -2.51 14.70 18.67
C LYS A 111 -2.67 13.42 19.52
N GLY A 112 -2.57 12.28 18.86
CA GLY A 112 -2.69 10.97 19.51
C GLY A 112 -4.12 10.53 19.85
N LYS A 113 -5.13 11.26 19.39
CA LYS A 113 -6.54 10.95 19.60
C LYS A 113 -7.28 10.74 18.31
N LEU A 114 -8.30 9.91 18.35
CA LEU A 114 -9.21 9.71 17.23
C LEU A 114 -10.16 10.91 17.13
N ALA A 115 -9.98 11.75 16.10
CA ALA A 115 -10.78 12.95 15.90
C ALA A 115 -12.06 12.68 15.10
N LEU A 116 -12.01 11.76 14.14
CA LEU A 116 -13.11 11.45 13.24
C LEU A 116 -12.94 10.03 12.69
N GLN A 117 -14.04 9.30 12.55
CA GLN A 117 -14.03 8.01 11.86
C GLN A 117 -15.37 7.77 11.20
N ALA A 118 -15.35 7.28 9.99
CA ALA A 118 -16.55 6.97 9.21
C ALA A 118 -16.20 6.13 7.97
N PRO A 119 -17.20 5.55 7.28
CA PRO A 119 -16.98 4.98 5.96
C PRO A 119 -16.29 5.97 5.03
N SER A 120 -15.32 5.50 4.26
CA SER A 120 -14.53 6.36 3.37
C SER A 120 -15.40 7.12 2.37
N ALA A 121 -16.44 6.47 1.82
CA ALA A 121 -17.37 7.10 0.90
C ALA A 121 -18.11 8.30 1.53
N GLN A 122 -18.44 8.22 2.81
CA GLN A 122 -19.06 9.33 3.54
C GLN A 122 -18.10 10.51 3.72
N LEU A 123 -16.86 10.23 4.08
CA LEU A 123 -15.84 11.27 4.27
C LEU A 123 -15.44 11.95 2.96
N GLN A 124 -15.50 11.26 1.84
CA GLN A 124 -15.28 11.85 0.52
C GLN A 124 -16.28 12.97 0.19
N GLN A 125 -17.47 12.94 0.80
CA GLN A 125 -18.50 13.95 0.63
C GLN A 125 -18.34 15.14 1.59
N GLN A 126 -17.35 15.10 2.47
CA GLN A 126 -17.09 16.13 3.49
C GLN A 126 -15.66 16.67 3.41
N PRO A 127 -15.22 17.18 2.25
CA PRO A 127 -13.82 17.58 2.05
C PRO A 127 -13.40 18.76 2.94
N GLU A 128 -14.31 19.67 3.26
CA GLU A 128 -14.02 20.84 4.11
C GLU A 128 -13.70 20.44 5.55
N GLN A 129 -14.43 19.46 6.09
CA GLN A 129 -14.18 18.94 7.43
C GLN A 129 -12.81 18.28 7.53
N LEU A 130 -12.45 17.47 6.52
CA LEU A 130 -11.15 16.81 6.45
C LEU A 130 -10.01 17.82 6.30
N SER A 131 -10.16 18.79 5.42
CA SER A 131 -9.15 19.85 5.22
C SER A 131 -8.89 20.62 6.50
N SER A 132 -9.93 20.96 7.24
CA SER A 132 -9.82 21.65 8.52
C SER A 132 -9.06 20.83 9.57
N LEU A 133 -9.38 19.54 9.70
CA LEU A 133 -8.71 18.64 10.66
C LEU A 133 -7.27 18.34 10.30
N LEU A 134 -6.97 18.19 9.01
CA LEU A 134 -5.63 17.85 8.52
C LEU A 134 -4.71 19.05 8.30
N GLY A 135 -5.25 20.27 8.41
CA GLY A 135 -4.47 21.49 8.22
C GLY A 135 -4.03 21.75 6.77
N VAL A 136 -4.81 21.32 5.83
CA VAL A 136 -4.52 21.43 4.39
C VAL A 136 -5.62 22.16 3.64
#